data_a59bc47ab795c596adb5da04551a1e5c
#
_entry.id   a59bc47ab795c596adb5da04551a1e5c
#
_cell.length_a   1.000
_cell.length_b   1.000
_cell.length_c   1.000
_cell.angle_alpha   90.00
_cell.angle_beta   90.00
_cell.angle_gamma   90.00
#
_symmetry.space_group_name_H-M   'P 1'
#
loop_
_entity.id
_entity.type
_entity.pdbx_description
1 polymer ?
#
loop_
_entity_poly.entity_id
_entity_poly.type
_entity_poly.pdbx_seq_one_letter_code
_entity_poly.pdbx_strand_id
1 'polypeptide(L)'
;MFEDSKKIDPIGSGWFEILKEAIENIKDYDDSLNNLILQAGYTEDKKITRISQIKGNDGFIRLHISGDVPDALSRIAYNLERESSRTCENCGTNSMIGSFSYGWIKTLCKDCAKAEYAGMERRNALRNNTDFEDVFIIKR
;
A
#
# COMPACT_ATOMS: atom_id res chain seq x y z
N MET A 1 -1.60 -17.59 -0.37
CA MET A 1 -1.93 -16.30 -0.99
C MET A 1 -0.68 -15.59 -1.54
N PHE A 2 0.43 -15.59 -0.81
CA PHE A 2 1.69 -15.02 -1.28
C PHE A 2 2.52 -16.07 -2.00
N GLU A 3 3.11 -15.70 -3.15
CA GLU A 3 4.02 -16.56 -3.91
C GLU A 3 5.43 -16.53 -3.34
N ASP A 4 5.91 -15.36 -2.95
CA ASP A 4 7.28 -15.16 -2.48
C ASP A 4 7.32 -13.94 -1.54
N SER A 5 7.71 -14.15 -0.30
CA SER A 5 7.85 -13.10 0.71
C SER A 5 8.92 -12.07 0.36
N LYS A 6 9.90 -12.43 -0.48
CA LYS A 6 10.95 -11.51 -0.94
C LYS A 6 10.43 -10.42 -1.86
N LYS A 7 9.21 -10.56 -2.39
CA LYS A 7 8.59 -9.56 -3.28
C LYS A 7 7.72 -8.56 -2.53
N ILE A 8 7.81 -8.54 -1.21
CA ILE A 8 7.09 -7.59 -0.39
C ILE A 8 8.04 -6.47 -0.01
N ASP A 9 7.74 -5.25 -0.48
CA ASP A 9 8.49 -4.07 -0.08
C ASP A 9 8.23 -3.74 1.39
N PRO A 10 9.18 -3.10 2.08
CA PRO A 10 8.92 -2.55 3.40
C PRO A 10 7.73 -1.59 3.36
N ILE A 11 6.76 -1.81 4.24
CA ILE A 11 5.55 -1.01 4.33
C ILE A 11 5.54 -0.30 5.69
N GLY A 12 5.28 1.00 5.69
CA GLY A 12 5.14 1.76 6.92
C GLY A 12 3.96 1.30 7.75
N SER A 13 4.09 1.38 9.07
CA SER A 13 3.09 0.89 10.01
C SER A 13 1.72 1.58 9.87
N GLY A 14 1.70 2.82 9.35
CA GLY A 14 0.46 3.54 9.11
C GLY A 14 -0.42 2.93 8.02
N TRP A 15 0.14 2.05 7.19
CA TRP A 15 -0.59 1.36 6.13
C TRP A 15 -0.99 -0.07 6.49
N PHE A 16 -0.59 -0.59 7.65
CA PHE A 16 -0.82 -2.00 8.01
C PHE A 16 -2.29 -2.38 8.03
N GLU A 17 -3.15 -1.53 8.59
CA GLU A 17 -4.58 -1.84 8.69
C GLU A 17 -5.27 -1.89 7.33
N ILE A 18 -5.00 -0.92 6.46
CA ILE A 18 -5.62 -0.90 5.12
C ILE A 18 -5.12 -2.06 4.25
N LEU A 19 -3.84 -2.40 4.37
CA LEU A 19 -3.28 -3.54 3.65
C LEU A 19 -3.87 -4.86 4.16
N LYS A 20 -3.95 -5.02 5.47
CA LYS A 20 -4.55 -6.19 6.10
C LYS A 20 -5.99 -6.40 5.65
N GLU A 21 -6.80 -5.34 5.66
CA GLU A 21 -8.19 -5.39 5.22
C GLU A 21 -8.31 -5.82 3.75
N ALA A 22 -7.45 -5.26 2.88
CA ALA A 22 -7.44 -5.62 1.46
C ALA A 22 -7.10 -7.10 1.26
N ILE A 23 -6.09 -7.61 1.97
CA ILE A 23 -5.67 -9.01 1.89
C ILE A 23 -6.79 -9.93 2.39
N GLU A 24 -7.45 -9.58 3.50
CA GLU A 24 -8.57 -10.35 4.03
C GLU A 24 -9.74 -10.40 3.04
N ASN A 25 -10.05 -9.28 2.39
CA ASN A 25 -11.11 -9.23 1.38
C ASN A 25 -10.79 -10.11 0.17
N ILE A 26 -9.54 -10.13 -0.27
CA ILE A 26 -9.10 -11.02 -1.36
C ILE A 26 -9.24 -12.48 -0.95
N LYS A 27 -8.81 -12.81 0.26
CA LYS A 27 -8.92 -14.17 0.79
C LYS A 27 -10.37 -14.62 0.89
N ASP A 28 -11.26 -13.76 1.40
CA ASP A 28 -12.68 -14.07 1.53
C ASP A 28 -13.33 -14.32 0.17
N TYR A 29 -12.94 -13.56 -0.85
CA TYR A 29 -13.40 -13.78 -2.22
C TYR A 29 -12.95 -15.13 -2.74
N ASP A 30 -11.68 -15.49 -2.58
CA ASP A 30 -11.15 -16.78 -3.03
C ASP A 30 -11.84 -17.95 -2.31
N ASP A 31 -12.04 -17.85 -1.00
CA ASP A 31 -12.70 -18.88 -0.23
C ASP A 31 -14.16 -19.05 -0.66
N SER A 32 -14.87 -17.96 -0.91
CA SER A 32 -16.25 -17.99 -1.39
C SER A 32 -16.36 -18.66 -2.76
N LEU A 33 -15.43 -18.33 -3.66
CA LEU A 33 -15.41 -18.90 -5.00
C LEU A 33 -15.09 -20.41 -4.96
N ASN A 34 -14.12 -20.81 -4.15
CA ASN A 34 -13.76 -22.21 -3.96
C ASN A 34 -14.96 -23.01 -3.39
N ASN A 35 -15.69 -22.44 -2.44
CA ASN A 35 -16.90 -23.08 -1.90
C ASN A 35 -17.96 -23.27 -2.97
N LEU A 36 -18.18 -22.29 -3.84
CA LEU A 36 -19.12 -22.42 -4.96
C LEU A 36 -18.69 -23.52 -5.93
N ILE A 37 -17.41 -23.61 -6.24
CA ILE A 37 -16.85 -24.65 -7.11
C ILE A 37 -17.10 -26.05 -6.50
N LEU A 38 -16.84 -26.20 -5.21
CA LEU A 38 -17.05 -27.48 -4.52
C LEU A 38 -18.56 -27.87 -4.46
N GLN A 39 -19.43 -26.90 -4.23
CA GLN A 39 -20.89 -27.12 -4.23
C GLN A 39 -21.40 -27.54 -5.60
N ALA A 40 -20.77 -27.10 -6.67
CA ALA A 40 -21.14 -27.47 -8.04
C ALA A 40 -20.63 -28.85 -8.46
N GLY A 41 -19.98 -29.60 -7.54
CA GLY A 41 -19.50 -30.95 -7.80
C GLY A 41 -18.05 -31.07 -8.23
N TYR A 42 -17.31 -30.00 -8.27
CA TYR A 42 -15.87 -30.05 -8.54
C TYR A 42 -15.13 -30.43 -7.26
N THR A 43 -14.13 -31.29 -7.41
CA THR A 43 -13.37 -31.83 -6.27
C THR A 43 -12.04 -31.12 -6.02
N GLU A 44 -11.63 -30.21 -6.89
CA GLU A 44 -10.37 -29.50 -6.76
C GLU A 44 -10.57 -28.14 -6.12
N ASP A 45 -9.77 -27.88 -5.08
CA ASP A 45 -9.63 -26.58 -4.44
C ASP A 45 -8.67 -25.74 -5.27
N LYS A 46 -9.21 -24.91 -6.17
CA LYS A 46 -8.39 -24.06 -7.04
C LYS A 46 -8.37 -22.64 -6.52
N LYS A 47 -7.22 -22.21 -6.04
CA LYS A 47 -6.97 -20.81 -5.79
C LYS A 47 -6.72 -20.11 -7.12
N ILE A 48 -7.60 -19.20 -7.48
CA ILE A 48 -7.61 -18.54 -8.79
C ILE A 48 -6.61 -17.40 -8.84
N THR A 49 -6.33 -16.78 -7.69
CA THR A 49 -5.49 -15.60 -7.63
C THR A 49 -4.37 -15.77 -6.62
N ARG A 50 -3.24 -15.16 -6.92
CA ARG A 50 -2.09 -15.09 -6.04
C ARG A 50 -1.56 -13.67 -6.01
N ILE A 51 -1.19 -13.20 -4.83
CA ILE A 51 -0.49 -11.93 -4.71
C ILE A 51 0.97 -12.21 -5.05
N SER A 52 1.42 -11.71 -6.19
CA SER A 52 2.79 -11.94 -6.67
C SER A 52 3.77 -10.90 -6.14
N GLN A 53 3.29 -9.70 -5.82
CA GLN A 53 4.14 -8.62 -5.33
C GLN A 53 3.32 -7.57 -4.59
N ILE A 54 3.92 -6.99 -3.55
CA ILE A 54 3.40 -5.81 -2.86
C ILE A 54 4.48 -4.74 -2.94
N LYS A 55 4.15 -3.60 -3.56
CA LYS A 55 5.05 -2.45 -3.66
C LYS A 55 4.51 -1.30 -2.84
N GLY A 56 5.38 -0.60 -2.12
CA GLY A 56 5.00 0.50 -1.25
C GLY A 56 5.99 1.65 -1.21
N ASN A 57 6.88 1.78 -2.19
CA ASN A 57 7.96 2.76 -2.16
C ASN A 57 7.71 4.02 -3.00
N ASP A 58 6.55 4.13 -3.65
CA ASP A 58 6.20 5.27 -4.52
C ASP A 58 5.11 6.16 -3.91
N GLY A 59 4.87 6.07 -2.60
CA GLY A 59 3.86 6.86 -1.92
C GLY A 59 2.46 6.26 -1.91
N PHE A 60 2.31 5.03 -2.40
CA PHE A 60 1.06 4.26 -2.35
C PHE A 60 1.38 2.76 -2.40
N ILE A 61 0.39 1.95 -1.99
CA ILE A 61 0.54 0.50 -2.04
C ILE A 61 0.00 -0.02 -3.35
N ARG A 62 0.82 -0.78 -4.06
CA ARG A 62 0.41 -1.47 -5.28
C ARG A 62 0.46 -2.97 -5.05
N LEU A 63 -0.69 -3.64 -5.22
CA LEU A 63 -0.78 -5.09 -5.23
C LEU A 63 -0.70 -5.60 -6.66
N HIS A 64 0.23 -6.51 -6.90
CA HIS A 64 0.30 -7.25 -8.14
C HIS A 64 -0.34 -8.61 -7.91
N ILE A 65 -1.42 -8.88 -8.64
CA ILE A 65 -2.16 -10.12 -8.55
C ILE A 65 -1.91 -10.90 -9.85
N SER A 66 -1.47 -12.15 -9.73
CA SER A 66 -1.20 -13.00 -10.88
C SER A 66 -2.40 -13.88 -11.21
N GLY A 67 -2.46 -14.32 -12.48
CA GLY A 67 -3.54 -15.17 -13.00
C GLY A 67 -4.65 -14.36 -13.67
N ASP A 68 -5.76 -15.02 -13.94
CA ASP A 68 -6.97 -14.37 -14.45
C ASP A 68 -7.63 -13.63 -13.30
N VAL A 69 -7.46 -12.29 -13.26
CA VAL A 69 -7.90 -11.48 -12.14
C VAL A 69 -9.33 -11.01 -12.38
N PRO A 70 -10.30 -11.49 -11.59
CA PRO A 70 -11.67 -10.98 -11.65
C PRO A 70 -11.74 -9.48 -11.33
N ASP A 71 -12.72 -8.78 -11.92
CA ASP A 71 -12.92 -7.35 -11.70
C ASP A 71 -13.04 -6.99 -10.22
N ALA A 72 -13.68 -7.86 -9.42
CA ALA A 72 -13.82 -7.65 -7.98
C ALA A 72 -12.46 -7.50 -7.29
N LEU A 73 -11.48 -8.32 -7.64
CA LEU A 73 -10.13 -8.27 -7.06
C LEU A 73 -9.34 -7.09 -7.58
N SER A 74 -9.47 -6.76 -8.86
CA SER A 74 -8.86 -5.57 -9.44
C SER A 74 -9.36 -4.31 -8.74
N ARG A 75 -10.64 -4.29 -8.37
CA ARG A 75 -11.24 -3.18 -7.65
C ARG A 75 -10.70 -3.05 -6.22
N ILE A 76 -10.48 -4.17 -5.53
CA ILE A 76 -9.85 -4.18 -4.20
C ILE A 76 -8.44 -3.60 -4.28
N ALA A 77 -7.64 -4.03 -5.26
CA ALA A 77 -6.29 -3.53 -5.46
C ALA A 77 -6.28 -2.02 -5.78
N TYR A 78 -7.19 -1.59 -6.64
CA TYR A 78 -7.33 -0.17 -7.00
C TYR A 78 -7.72 0.68 -5.79
N ASN A 79 -8.69 0.22 -4.99
CA ASN A 79 -9.11 0.95 -3.80
C ASN A 79 -7.99 1.06 -2.77
N LEU A 80 -7.20 -0.01 -2.61
CA LEU A 80 -6.02 0.03 -1.74
C LEU A 80 -5.00 1.06 -2.20
N GLU A 81 -4.72 1.12 -3.50
CA GLU A 81 -3.82 2.11 -4.09
C GLU A 81 -4.30 3.54 -3.77
N ARG A 82 -5.58 3.81 -3.99
CA ARG A 82 -6.17 5.11 -3.69
C ARG A 82 -6.14 5.45 -2.21
N GLU A 83 -6.55 4.51 -1.36
CA GLU A 83 -6.62 4.71 0.07
C GLU A 83 -5.24 4.95 0.66
N SER A 84 -4.24 4.16 0.26
CA SER A 84 -2.88 4.33 0.72
C SER A 84 -2.29 5.67 0.29
N SER A 85 -2.63 6.16 -0.90
CA SER A 85 -2.17 7.47 -1.37
C SER A 85 -2.73 8.64 -0.56
N ARG A 86 -3.72 8.39 0.29
CA ARG A 86 -4.39 9.38 1.14
C ARG A 86 -4.26 9.09 2.64
N THR A 87 -3.40 8.15 2.98
CA THR A 87 -3.18 7.72 4.37
C THR A 87 -1.71 7.85 4.68
N CYS A 88 -1.38 8.50 5.80
CA CYS A 88 0.01 8.64 6.23
C CYS A 88 0.62 7.27 6.47
N GLU A 89 1.74 6.98 5.80
CA GLU A 89 2.39 5.68 5.92
C GLU A 89 3.06 5.46 7.28
N ASN A 90 3.26 6.54 8.06
CA ASN A 90 3.84 6.44 9.40
C ASN A 90 2.79 6.27 10.50
N CYS A 91 1.77 7.12 10.54
CA CYS A 91 0.82 7.13 11.66
C CYS A 91 -0.60 6.69 11.30
N GLY A 92 -0.90 6.54 10.01
CA GLY A 92 -2.20 6.06 9.56
C GLY A 92 -3.31 7.11 9.50
N THR A 93 -3.03 8.37 9.83
CA THR A 93 -4.03 9.43 9.69
C THR A 93 -4.32 9.72 8.23
N ASN A 94 -5.53 10.20 7.93
CA ASN A 94 -5.91 10.68 6.61
C ASN A 94 -6.09 12.20 6.56
N SER A 95 -5.63 12.91 7.59
CA SER A 95 -5.73 14.36 7.70
C SER A 95 -4.41 15.03 7.30
N MET A 96 -4.51 16.12 6.53
CA MET A 96 -3.36 16.92 6.09
C MET A 96 -2.30 16.10 5.38
N ILE A 97 -2.74 15.25 4.47
CA ILE A 97 -1.86 14.33 3.74
C ILE A 97 -1.17 15.06 2.58
N GLY A 98 0.10 14.78 2.43
CA GLY A 98 0.90 15.32 1.34
C GLY A 98 1.91 14.33 0.82
N SER A 99 2.61 14.75 -0.23
CA SER A 99 3.72 14.01 -0.82
C SER A 99 5.02 14.58 -0.30
N PHE A 100 5.82 13.75 0.36
CA PHE A 100 7.18 14.09 0.80
C PHE A 100 8.16 13.47 -0.19
N SER A 101 8.85 14.31 -0.96
CA SER A 101 9.75 13.87 -2.01
C SER A 101 11.16 14.40 -1.79
N TYR A 102 12.11 13.49 -1.61
CA TYR A 102 13.54 13.81 -1.53
C TYR A 102 14.36 12.59 -1.93
N GLY A 103 14.48 12.36 -3.25
CA GLY A 103 15.10 11.16 -3.80
C GLY A 103 14.21 9.92 -3.72
N TRP A 104 13.15 9.97 -2.94
CA TRP A 104 12.09 8.97 -2.83
C TRP A 104 10.79 9.69 -2.55
N ILE A 105 9.66 8.98 -2.67
CA ILE A 105 8.34 9.56 -2.44
C ILE A 105 7.68 8.83 -1.28
N LYS A 106 7.24 9.60 -0.28
CA LYS A 106 6.44 9.10 0.85
C LYS A 106 5.14 9.86 0.92
N THR A 107 4.07 9.17 1.32
CA THR A 107 2.80 9.79 1.67
C THR A 107 2.78 9.99 3.17
N LEU A 108 2.80 11.24 3.61
CA LEU A 108 2.88 11.59 5.03
C LEU A 108 1.85 12.66 5.36
N CYS A 109 1.37 12.64 6.60
CA CYS A 109 0.67 13.81 7.14
C CYS A 109 1.69 14.92 7.41
N LYS A 110 1.22 16.15 7.56
CA LYS A 110 2.08 17.31 7.76
C LYS A 110 2.99 17.14 8.98
N ASP A 111 2.48 16.61 10.09
CA ASP A 111 3.26 16.41 11.31
C ASP A 111 4.37 15.37 11.14
N CYS A 112 4.06 14.25 10.51
CA CYS A 112 5.07 13.22 10.22
C CYS A 112 6.10 13.72 9.21
N ALA A 113 5.67 14.51 8.22
CA ALA A 113 6.58 15.12 7.25
C ALA A 113 7.55 16.10 7.92
N LYS A 114 7.06 16.93 8.85
CA LYS A 114 7.92 17.83 9.63
C LYS A 114 8.92 17.07 10.48
N ALA A 115 8.52 15.96 11.09
CA ALA A 115 9.42 15.11 11.87
C ALA A 115 10.51 14.49 10.99
N GLU A 116 10.15 14.02 9.80
CA GLU A 116 11.10 13.47 8.82
C GLU A 116 12.11 14.53 8.38
N TYR A 117 11.63 15.71 8.03
CA TYR A 117 12.47 16.84 7.63
C TYR A 117 13.44 17.24 8.75
N ALA A 118 12.95 17.37 9.99
CA ALA A 118 13.78 17.70 11.14
C ALA A 118 14.86 16.64 11.39
N GLY A 119 14.52 15.36 11.19
CA GLY A 119 15.48 14.26 11.28
C GLY A 119 16.57 14.37 10.22
N MET A 120 16.22 14.76 8.99
CA MET A 120 17.18 14.97 7.91
C MET A 120 18.10 16.15 8.19
N GLU A 121 17.58 17.24 8.76
CA GLU A 121 18.39 18.37 9.19
C GLU A 121 19.45 17.95 10.22
N ARG A 122 19.04 17.19 11.22
CA ARG A 122 19.95 16.71 12.28
C ARG A 122 21.07 15.83 11.74
N ARG A 123 20.79 15.08 10.65
CA ARG A 123 21.77 14.18 10.02
C ARG A 123 22.57 14.85 8.92
N ASN A 124 22.36 16.16 8.68
CA ASN A 124 22.94 16.89 7.56
C ASN A 124 22.65 16.19 6.20
N ALA A 125 21.47 15.57 6.09
CA ALA A 125 21.07 14.84 4.91
C ALA A 125 20.41 15.72 3.84
N LEU A 126 20.07 16.96 4.19
CA LEU A 126 19.48 17.93 3.25
C LEU A 126 20.56 18.69 2.49
N ARG A 127 20.27 18.96 1.23
CA ARG A 127 21.12 19.85 0.42
C ARG A 127 20.97 21.28 0.91
N ASN A 128 21.99 22.10 0.68
CA ASN A 128 21.95 23.51 1.05
C ASN A 128 20.73 24.20 0.41
N ASN A 129 20.06 25.04 1.19
CA ASN A 129 18.87 25.81 0.79
C ASN A 129 17.64 24.95 0.45
N THR A 130 17.55 23.74 0.99
CA THR A 130 16.33 22.94 0.86
C THR A 130 15.39 23.25 2.01
N ASP A 131 14.25 23.87 1.72
CA ASP A 131 13.22 24.19 2.69
C ASP A 131 12.18 23.07 2.76
N PHE A 132 11.40 23.05 3.85
CA PHE A 132 10.33 22.07 4.03
C PHE A 132 9.32 22.13 2.86
N GLU A 133 8.97 23.31 2.40
CA GLU A 133 8.05 23.53 1.29
C GLU A 133 8.58 22.99 -0.05
N ASP A 134 9.88 22.80 -0.17
CA ASP A 134 10.48 22.20 -1.37
C ASP A 134 10.26 20.69 -1.45
N VAL A 135 10.05 20.03 -0.30
CA VAL A 135 9.98 18.57 -0.22
C VAL A 135 8.59 18.06 0.12
N PHE A 136 7.69 18.90 0.65
CA PHE A 136 6.36 18.48 1.08
C PHE A 136 5.27 19.33 0.44
N ILE A 137 4.37 18.66 -0.29
CA ILE A 137 3.24 19.29 -0.97
C ILE A 137 1.96 18.58 -0.56
N ILE A 138 1.00 19.34 -0.01
CA ILE A 138 -0.30 18.81 0.40
C ILE A 138 -1.06 18.29 -0.84
N LYS A 139 -1.59 17.08 -0.73
CA LYS A 139 -2.47 16.50 -1.74
C LYS A 139 -3.88 17.09 -1.60
N ARG A 140 -4.49 17.37 -2.73
CA ARG A 140 -5.86 17.91 -2.77
C ARG A 140 -6.80 16.93 -3.44
#